data_1e38ce26e50547601f177f6e194133dc
#
_entry.id   1e38ce26e50547601f177f6e194133dc
#
_cell.length_a   1.000
_cell.length_b   1.000
_cell.length_c   1.000
_cell.angle_alpha   90.00
_cell.angle_beta   90.00
_cell.angle_gamma   90.00
#
_symmetry.space_group_name_H-M   'P 1'
#
loop_
_entity.id
_entity.type
_entity.pdbx_description
1 polymer ?
#
loop_
_entity_poly.entity_id
_entity_poly.type
_entity_poly.pdbx_seq_one_letter_code
_entity_poly.pdbx_strand_id
1 'polypeptide(L)'
;MKKIIWMVLLIITSSLCIAASPITTSENDEINETVTVEVIKTEAVEEVSFSPKEEVVVQEPAPQDVACEIYTDISNDDIELIALVTMAEDEGECEDGKRLVIDTILNRVDSDSFPNTVHEVVYQPSQFSSMWNGRVDRCYIDDYICKLVIEEIRNRKNYDVIFFTADRYGNYGTPMFQIGNHYFSSGE
;
A
#
# COMPACT_ATOMS: atom_id res chain seq x y z
N MET A 1 40.50 -1.51 -37.62
CA MET A 1 41.63 -0.58 -37.40
C MET A 1 41.09 0.81 -37.19
N LYS A 2 41.54 1.47 -36.17
CA LYS A 2 41.30 2.82 -35.63
C LYS A 2 40.35 2.87 -34.43
N LYS A 3 40.97 2.79 -33.26
CA LYS A 3 40.51 3.15 -31.95
C LYS A 3 40.38 4.68 -31.89
N ILE A 4 39.24 5.19 -31.42
CA ILE A 4 39.13 6.59 -30.99
C ILE A 4 38.71 6.57 -29.52
N ILE A 5 39.69 6.86 -28.69
CA ILE A 5 39.53 7.16 -27.24
C ILE A 5 39.04 8.58 -27.14
N TRP A 6 37.87 8.79 -26.53
CA TRP A 6 37.46 10.10 -26.05
C TRP A 6 37.50 10.12 -24.52
N MET A 7 38.53 10.78 -24.06
CA MET A 7 38.73 11.16 -22.67
C MET A 7 38.03 12.48 -22.46
N VAL A 8 36.98 12.54 -21.65
CA VAL A 8 36.35 13.80 -21.22
C VAL A 8 36.66 14.05 -19.76
N LEU A 9 37.32 15.13 -19.55
CA LEU A 9 37.89 15.69 -18.33
C LEU A 9 36.74 16.19 -17.43
N LEU A 10 36.71 15.72 -16.19
CA LEU A 10 35.81 16.14 -15.13
C LEU A 10 36.33 17.43 -14.50
N ILE A 11 35.56 18.49 -14.59
CA ILE A 11 35.81 19.73 -13.82
C ILE A 11 34.87 19.72 -12.62
N ILE A 12 35.48 19.52 -11.46
CA ILE A 12 34.82 19.66 -10.15
C ILE A 12 34.89 21.12 -9.76
N THR A 13 33.77 21.81 -9.66
CA THR A 13 33.68 23.10 -8.96
C THR A 13 32.89 22.91 -7.67
N SER A 14 33.62 22.84 -6.58
CA SER A 14 33.11 22.98 -5.23
C SER A 14 32.68 24.42 -4.98
N SER A 15 31.41 24.67 -4.70
CA SER A 15 30.94 25.92 -4.12
C SER A 15 30.40 25.66 -2.73
N LEU A 16 31.21 26.06 -1.74
CA LEU A 16 30.90 26.03 -0.33
C LEU A 16 30.15 27.33 0.01
N CYS A 17 28.84 27.26 0.29
CA CYS A 17 28.10 28.34 0.91
C CYS A 17 27.68 27.93 2.32
N ILE A 18 28.40 28.43 3.30
CA ILE A 18 28.04 28.45 4.71
C ILE A 18 27.13 29.66 4.91
N ALA A 19 25.86 29.43 5.26
CA ALA A 19 24.99 30.46 5.80
C ALA A 19 24.54 30.04 7.20
N ALA A 20 25.07 30.74 8.18
CA ALA A 20 24.63 30.64 9.57
C ALA A 20 23.31 31.41 9.75
N SER A 21 22.31 30.81 10.35
CA SER A 21 21.10 31.47 10.83
C SER A 21 21.06 31.51 12.35
N PRO A 22 20.58 32.58 12.98
CA PRO A 22 20.65 32.77 14.41
C PRO A 22 19.52 32.02 15.13
N ILE A 23 19.88 31.50 16.29
CA ILE A 23 19.00 30.94 17.30
C ILE A 23 18.19 32.07 17.91
N THR A 24 16.86 31.98 17.85
CA THR A 24 15.97 32.82 18.66
C THR A 24 15.33 31.92 19.72
N THR A 25 15.78 32.11 20.93
CA THR A 25 15.15 31.65 22.17
C THR A 25 13.91 32.49 22.42
N SER A 26 12.76 31.89 22.63
CA SER A 26 11.60 32.54 23.24
C SER A 26 11.05 31.64 24.33
N GLU A 27 10.92 32.26 25.47
CA GLU A 27 10.52 31.74 26.78
C GLU A 27 9.06 31.29 26.84
N ASN A 28 8.86 30.30 27.66
CA ASN A 28 7.77 29.98 28.58
C ASN A 28 6.43 30.71 28.45
N ASP A 29 5.38 29.91 28.36
CA ASP A 29 4.15 30.15 29.12
C ASP A 29 3.57 28.81 29.59
N GLU A 30 3.69 28.59 30.92
CA GLU A 30 2.95 27.61 31.72
C GLU A 30 1.47 28.02 31.73
N ILE A 31 0.60 27.16 31.21
CA ILE A 31 -0.82 27.22 31.57
C ILE A 31 -1.17 25.93 32.30
N ASN A 32 -1.23 26.09 33.63
CA ASN A 32 -1.73 25.17 34.62
C ASN A 32 -3.27 25.23 34.59
N GLU A 33 -3.92 24.23 34.03
CA GLU A 33 -5.37 24.09 34.10
C GLU A 33 -5.73 22.91 35.00
N THR A 34 -6.08 23.30 36.24
CA THR A 34 -6.58 22.44 37.31
C THR A 34 -7.97 21.93 36.94
N VAL A 35 -8.10 20.65 36.59
CA VAL A 35 -9.38 19.98 36.47
C VAL A 35 -9.87 19.56 37.85
N THR A 36 -10.85 20.27 38.34
CA THR A 36 -11.61 19.92 39.57
C THR A 36 -12.53 18.74 39.28
N VAL A 37 -12.30 17.64 39.97
CA VAL A 37 -13.16 16.46 40.02
C VAL A 37 -14.35 16.77 40.90
N GLU A 38 -15.55 16.95 40.34
CA GLU A 38 -16.79 16.96 41.15
C GLU A 38 -17.22 15.53 41.45
N VAL A 39 -17.22 15.26 42.74
CA VAL A 39 -17.78 14.04 43.33
C VAL A 39 -19.31 14.18 43.35
N ILE A 40 -20.01 13.45 42.51
CA ILE A 40 -21.47 13.32 42.57
C ILE A 40 -21.78 12.17 43.53
N LYS A 41 -22.51 12.56 44.58
CA LYS A 41 -23.04 11.72 45.63
C LYS A 41 -24.02 10.66 45.13
N THR A 42 -23.82 9.49 45.66
CA THR A 42 -24.70 8.33 45.70
C THR A 42 -26.13 8.73 46.26
N GLU A 43 -27.15 8.38 45.51
CA GLU A 43 -28.51 8.18 46.07
C GLU A 43 -29.01 6.78 45.77
N ALA A 44 -29.74 6.26 46.75
CA ALA A 44 -30.03 4.88 47.04
C ALA A 44 -31.07 4.23 46.09
N VAL A 45 -30.74 3.03 45.70
CA VAL A 45 -31.47 1.74 45.68
C VAL A 45 -33.01 1.81 45.72
N GLU A 46 -33.63 1.33 44.67
CA GLU A 46 -34.87 0.57 44.74
C GLU A 46 -34.67 -0.80 44.07
N GLU A 47 -34.83 -1.83 44.92
CA GLU A 47 -34.86 -3.24 44.49
C GLU A 47 -36.13 -3.47 43.65
N VAL A 48 -35.97 -3.66 42.35
CA VAL A 48 -37.02 -4.23 41.51
C VAL A 48 -36.71 -5.70 41.27
N SER A 49 -37.50 -6.54 41.93
CA SER A 49 -37.58 -7.98 41.75
C SER A 49 -37.95 -8.31 40.30
N PHE A 50 -36.99 -8.82 39.53
CA PHE A 50 -37.27 -9.36 38.21
C PHE A 50 -37.32 -10.89 38.25
N SER A 51 -38.53 -11.41 37.98
CA SER A 51 -38.80 -12.81 37.68
C SER A 51 -38.05 -13.22 36.40
N PRO A 52 -37.44 -14.43 36.34
CA PRO A 52 -36.74 -14.88 35.15
C PRO A 52 -37.72 -15.16 34.02
N LYS A 53 -37.73 -14.28 33.00
CA LYS A 53 -38.27 -14.62 31.69
C LYS A 53 -37.25 -15.44 30.91
N GLU A 54 -37.70 -16.51 30.34
CA GLU A 54 -37.01 -17.36 29.40
C GLU A 54 -36.18 -16.55 28.40
N GLU A 55 -34.89 -16.77 28.43
CA GLU A 55 -33.94 -16.22 27.46
C GLU A 55 -34.13 -17.00 26.14
N VAL A 56 -34.85 -16.39 25.22
CA VAL A 56 -34.90 -16.82 23.84
C VAL A 56 -33.48 -16.54 23.29
N VAL A 57 -32.66 -17.57 23.24
CA VAL A 57 -31.40 -17.54 22.51
C VAL A 57 -31.74 -17.39 21.04
N VAL A 58 -31.77 -16.14 20.59
CA VAL A 58 -31.66 -15.82 19.17
C VAL A 58 -30.22 -16.17 18.79
N GLN A 59 -30.05 -17.38 18.26
CA GLN A 59 -28.84 -17.75 17.55
C GLN A 59 -28.74 -16.77 16.37
N GLU A 60 -27.84 -15.79 16.52
CA GLU A 60 -27.33 -15.03 15.41
C GLU A 60 -26.77 -16.04 14.40
N PRO A 61 -27.27 -16.06 13.14
CA PRO A 61 -26.73 -16.99 12.16
C PRO A 61 -25.23 -16.66 12.05
N ALA A 62 -24.40 -17.67 12.32
CA ALA A 62 -22.98 -17.58 12.04
C ALA A 62 -22.81 -16.98 10.64
N PRO A 63 -21.83 -16.08 10.42
CA PRO A 63 -21.56 -15.57 9.10
C PRO A 63 -21.38 -16.79 8.21
N GLN A 64 -22.32 -17.00 7.30
CA GLN A 64 -22.16 -17.96 6.23
C GLN A 64 -20.92 -17.47 5.48
N ASP A 65 -19.85 -18.26 5.53
CA ASP A 65 -18.78 -18.21 4.56
C ASP A 65 -19.46 -18.30 3.18
N VAL A 66 -19.75 -17.13 2.62
CA VAL A 66 -19.97 -17.01 1.20
C VAL A 66 -18.58 -17.22 0.64
N ALA A 67 -18.21 -18.49 0.49
CA ALA A 67 -16.99 -18.87 -0.16
C ALA A 67 -16.96 -18.10 -1.48
N CYS A 68 -16.02 -17.20 -1.57
CA CYS A 68 -15.67 -16.51 -2.79
C CYS A 68 -15.10 -17.58 -3.73
N GLU A 69 -15.95 -18.18 -4.56
CA GLU A 69 -15.54 -19.18 -5.56
C GLU A 69 -14.73 -18.58 -6.72
N ILE A 70 -14.30 -17.31 -6.63
CA ILE A 70 -13.76 -16.57 -7.77
C ILE A 70 -12.21 -16.59 -7.83
N TYR A 71 -11.51 -16.96 -6.76
CA TYR A 71 -10.04 -16.99 -6.74
C TYR A 71 -9.47 -18.21 -6.03
N THR A 72 -9.72 -19.39 -6.58
CA THR A 72 -9.18 -20.65 -6.04
C THR A 72 -7.70 -20.88 -6.38
N ASP A 73 -7.08 -20.03 -7.19
CA ASP A 73 -5.75 -20.26 -7.75
C ASP A 73 -4.62 -19.35 -7.19
N ILE A 74 -4.92 -18.35 -6.34
CA ILE A 74 -3.91 -17.53 -5.69
C ILE A 74 -3.48 -18.15 -4.36
N SER A 75 -2.24 -18.61 -4.30
CA SER A 75 -1.65 -19.25 -3.11
C SER A 75 -1.17 -18.22 -2.07
N ASN A 76 -0.84 -18.70 -0.86
CA ASN A 76 -0.19 -17.83 0.14
C ASN A 76 1.17 -17.31 -0.34
N ASP A 77 1.94 -18.12 -1.07
CA ASP A 77 3.22 -17.71 -1.64
C ASP A 77 3.03 -16.59 -2.68
N ASP A 78 1.94 -16.62 -3.46
CA ASP A 78 1.59 -15.55 -4.40
C ASP A 78 1.20 -14.25 -3.67
N ILE A 79 0.45 -14.34 -2.56
CA ILE A 79 0.09 -13.19 -1.72
C ILE A 79 1.37 -12.53 -1.18
N GLU A 80 2.30 -13.32 -0.65
CA GLU A 80 3.58 -12.83 -0.15
C GLU A 80 4.43 -12.20 -1.26
N LEU A 81 4.45 -12.79 -2.44
CA LEU A 81 5.16 -12.26 -3.61
C LEU A 81 4.57 -10.93 -4.07
N ILE A 82 3.24 -10.82 -4.19
CA ILE A 82 2.57 -9.57 -4.54
C ILE A 82 2.88 -8.49 -3.49
N ALA A 83 2.82 -8.82 -2.20
CA ALA A 83 3.12 -7.88 -1.13
C ALA A 83 4.58 -7.38 -1.19
N LEU A 84 5.52 -8.28 -1.45
CA LEU A 84 6.95 -7.95 -1.59
C LEU A 84 7.21 -7.01 -2.77
N VAL A 85 6.61 -7.30 -3.93
CA VAL A 85 6.71 -6.44 -5.12
C VAL A 85 6.08 -5.07 -4.85
N THR A 86 4.90 -5.05 -4.23
CA THR A 86 4.20 -3.81 -3.88
C THR A 86 5.07 -2.95 -2.98
N MET A 87 5.71 -3.53 -1.96
CA MET A 87 6.66 -2.80 -1.12
C MET A 87 7.83 -2.27 -1.94
N ALA A 88 8.38 -3.05 -2.85
CA ALA A 88 9.54 -2.67 -3.64
C ALA A 88 9.24 -1.57 -4.67
N GLU A 89 8.04 -1.54 -5.25
CA GLU A 89 7.63 -0.52 -6.21
C GLU A 89 7.11 0.75 -5.53
N ASP A 90 6.45 0.63 -4.36
CA ASP A 90 5.59 1.66 -3.79
C ASP A 90 5.87 1.94 -2.29
N GLU A 91 7.14 1.79 -1.84
CA GLU A 91 7.55 1.89 -0.43
C GLU A 91 7.11 3.21 0.24
N GLY A 92 7.15 4.32 -0.50
CA GLY A 92 6.86 5.67 0.02
C GLY A 92 5.47 6.20 -0.29
N GLU A 93 4.63 5.46 -0.98
CA GLU A 93 3.34 5.91 -1.45
C GLU A 93 2.20 5.64 -0.46
N CYS A 94 1.05 6.25 -0.70
CA CYS A 94 -0.14 6.05 0.10
C CYS A 94 -0.77 4.66 -0.13
N GLU A 95 -1.73 4.28 0.71
CA GLU A 95 -2.43 2.99 0.59
C GLU A 95 -3.09 2.80 -0.78
N ASP A 96 -3.72 3.85 -1.32
CA ASP A 96 -4.37 3.79 -2.64
C ASP A 96 -3.36 3.46 -3.76
N GLY A 97 -2.12 3.99 -3.68
CA GLY A 97 -1.04 3.64 -4.59
C GLY A 97 -0.68 2.16 -4.50
N LYS A 98 -0.53 1.64 -3.28
CA LYS A 98 -0.25 0.22 -3.03
C LYS A 98 -1.34 -0.69 -3.59
N ARG A 99 -2.61 -0.35 -3.36
CA ARG A 99 -3.75 -1.09 -3.91
C ARG A 99 -3.74 -1.13 -5.44
N LEU A 100 -3.38 -0.03 -6.09
CA LEU A 100 -3.30 0.04 -7.56
C LEU A 100 -2.12 -0.76 -8.13
N VAL A 101 -1.00 -0.88 -7.42
CA VAL A 101 0.08 -1.80 -7.81
C VAL A 101 -0.39 -3.25 -7.69
N ILE A 102 -1.09 -3.62 -6.61
CA ILE A 102 -1.71 -4.93 -6.42
C ILE A 102 -2.71 -5.21 -7.54
N ASP A 103 -3.63 -4.27 -7.81
CA ASP A 103 -4.63 -4.39 -8.89
C ASP A 103 -3.97 -4.60 -10.24
N THR A 104 -2.87 -3.88 -10.54
CA THR A 104 -2.11 -4.06 -11.79
C THR A 104 -1.59 -5.50 -11.94
N ILE A 105 -1.06 -6.09 -10.88
CA ILE A 105 -0.55 -7.47 -10.92
C ILE A 105 -1.71 -8.45 -11.17
N LEU A 106 -2.78 -8.32 -10.39
CA LEU A 106 -3.95 -9.20 -10.48
C LEU A 106 -4.67 -9.06 -11.83
N ASN A 107 -4.81 -7.83 -12.35
CA ASN A 107 -5.41 -7.58 -13.65
C ASN A 107 -4.59 -8.20 -14.81
N ARG A 108 -3.26 -8.20 -14.68
CA ARG A 108 -2.39 -8.86 -15.67
C ARG A 108 -2.56 -10.37 -15.64
N VAL A 109 -2.66 -10.98 -14.44
CA VAL A 109 -2.94 -12.43 -14.31
C VAL A 109 -4.26 -12.80 -14.96
N ASP A 110 -5.27 -11.93 -14.87
CA ASP A 110 -6.60 -12.15 -15.46
C ASP A 110 -6.65 -11.82 -16.96
N SER A 111 -5.64 -11.21 -17.53
CA SER A 111 -5.62 -10.74 -18.92
C SER A 111 -4.97 -11.76 -19.86
N ASP A 112 -5.64 -12.10 -20.95
CA ASP A 112 -5.10 -12.94 -22.03
C ASP A 112 -3.81 -12.39 -22.70
N SER A 113 -3.49 -11.11 -22.44
CA SER A 113 -2.30 -10.44 -22.99
C SER A 113 -1.05 -10.64 -22.15
N PHE A 114 -1.17 -11.23 -20.96
CA PHE A 114 -0.10 -11.44 -19.99
C PHE A 114 -0.04 -12.91 -19.56
N PRO A 115 1.04 -13.33 -18.88
CA PRO A 115 1.08 -14.64 -18.23
C PRO A 115 -0.05 -14.80 -17.21
N ASN A 116 -0.53 -16.02 -17.01
CA ASN A 116 -1.68 -16.33 -16.17
C ASN A 116 -1.31 -16.76 -14.74
N THR A 117 -0.07 -16.53 -14.31
CA THR A 117 0.39 -16.77 -12.94
C THR A 117 1.05 -15.52 -12.36
N VAL A 118 0.89 -15.32 -11.05
CA VAL A 118 1.53 -14.20 -10.34
C VAL A 118 3.05 -14.21 -10.55
N HIS A 119 3.66 -15.39 -10.38
CA HIS A 119 5.11 -15.52 -10.54
C HIS A 119 5.59 -15.08 -11.94
N GLU A 120 4.95 -15.53 -13.00
CA GLU A 120 5.35 -15.19 -14.37
C GLU A 120 5.09 -13.71 -14.70
N VAL A 121 4.00 -13.12 -14.19
CA VAL A 121 3.71 -11.68 -14.33
C VAL A 121 4.79 -10.86 -13.63
N VAL A 122 5.13 -11.20 -12.39
CA VAL A 122 6.11 -10.45 -11.57
C VAL A 122 7.51 -10.55 -12.16
N TYR A 123 7.91 -11.74 -12.59
CA TYR A 123 9.25 -11.97 -13.15
C TYR A 123 9.34 -11.75 -14.66
N GLN A 124 8.28 -11.20 -15.28
CA GLN A 124 8.32 -10.85 -16.70
C GLN A 124 9.41 -9.79 -16.95
N PRO A 125 10.31 -10.00 -17.93
CA PRO A 125 11.40 -9.07 -18.21
C PRO A 125 10.92 -7.63 -18.44
N SER A 126 11.56 -6.67 -17.78
CA SER A 126 11.31 -5.23 -17.92
C SER A 126 9.96 -4.73 -17.39
N GLN A 127 9.22 -5.53 -16.61
CA GLN A 127 7.96 -5.08 -16.02
C GLN A 127 8.17 -4.47 -14.62
N PHE A 128 8.57 -5.24 -13.65
CA PHE A 128 8.83 -4.76 -12.29
C PHE A 128 10.34 -4.59 -12.09
N SER A 129 10.83 -3.39 -12.31
CA SER A 129 12.29 -3.12 -12.28
C SER A 129 12.90 -3.35 -10.90
N SER A 130 12.12 -3.19 -9.84
CA SER A 130 12.53 -3.45 -8.47
C SER A 130 13.00 -4.88 -8.23
N MET A 131 12.47 -5.85 -8.98
CA MET A 131 12.84 -7.26 -8.90
C MET A 131 14.26 -7.54 -9.44
N TRP A 132 14.81 -6.63 -10.24
CA TRP A 132 16.08 -6.84 -10.95
C TRP A 132 17.20 -5.87 -10.55
N ASN A 133 16.86 -4.74 -9.91
CA ASN A 133 17.81 -3.68 -9.57
C ASN A 133 18.34 -3.76 -8.12
N GLY A 134 18.02 -4.82 -7.38
CA GLY A 134 18.41 -5.02 -5.98
C GLY A 134 17.53 -4.25 -4.98
N ARG A 135 16.44 -3.62 -5.41
CA ARG A 135 15.53 -2.93 -4.50
C ARG A 135 14.75 -3.94 -3.66
N VAL A 136 14.26 -5.01 -4.28
CA VAL A 136 13.55 -6.10 -3.60
C VAL A 136 14.39 -6.76 -2.50
N ASP A 137 15.72 -6.84 -2.64
CA ASP A 137 16.61 -7.44 -1.64
C ASP A 137 16.61 -6.69 -0.28
N ARG A 138 16.09 -5.47 -0.25
CA ARG A 138 15.98 -4.62 0.95
C ARG A 138 14.56 -4.59 1.51
N CYS A 139 13.62 -5.20 0.83
CA CYS A 139 12.23 -5.30 1.23
C CYS A 139 12.00 -6.54 2.09
N TYR A 140 10.89 -6.55 2.80
CA TYR A 140 10.43 -7.70 3.59
C TYR A 140 8.94 -7.89 3.35
N ILE A 141 8.44 -9.07 3.66
CA ILE A 141 7.00 -9.36 3.58
C ILE A 141 6.32 -8.64 4.75
N ASP A 142 5.44 -7.70 4.42
CA ASP A 142 4.72 -6.87 5.39
C ASP A 142 3.29 -7.38 5.53
N ASP A 143 2.89 -7.76 6.74
CA ASP A 143 1.57 -8.30 7.06
C ASP A 143 0.43 -7.35 6.67
N TYR A 144 0.66 -6.02 6.78
CA TYR A 144 -0.31 -5.04 6.36
C TYR A 144 -0.52 -5.05 4.84
N ILE A 145 0.56 -5.14 4.06
CA ILE A 145 0.44 -5.22 2.60
C ILE A 145 -0.19 -6.56 2.19
N CYS A 146 0.16 -7.68 2.83
CA CYS A 146 -0.50 -8.98 2.61
C CYS A 146 -2.03 -8.88 2.83
N LYS A 147 -2.46 -8.13 3.85
CA LYS A 147 -3.88 -7.88 4.10
C LYS A 147 -4.51 -7.07 2.96
N LEU A 148 -3.84 -6.04 2.43
CA LEU A 148 -4.32 -5.30 1.26
C LEU A 148 -4.47 -6.22 0.04
N VAL A 149 -3.50 -7.11 -0.20
CA VAL A 149 -3.59 -8.11 -1.28
C VAL A 149 -4.83 -8.98 -1.14
N ILE A 150 -5.10 -9.51 0.05
CA ILE A 150 -6.30 -10.33 0.32
C ILE A 150 -7.59 -9.52 0.10
N GLU A 151 -7.60 -8.25 0.48
CA GLU A 151 -8.74 -7.38 0.28
C GLU A 151 -9.00 -7.12 -1.21
N GLU A 152 -7.95 -6.85 -2.02
CA GLU A 152 -8.09 -6.66 -3.46
C GLU A 152 -8.45 -7.95 -4.20
N ILE A 153 -7.95 -9.12 -3.79
CA ILE A 153 -8.41 -10.41 -4.32
C ILE A 153 -9.91 -10.56 -4.16
N ARG A 154 -10.47 -10.15 -2.99
CA ARG A 154 -11.89 -10.31 -2.67
C ARG A 154 -12.80 -9.22 -3.23
N ASN A 155 -12.29 -8.01 -3.40
CA ASN A 155 -13.11 -6.84 -3.67
C ASN A 155 -12.36 -5.76 -4.46
N ARG A 156 -11.61 -6.16 -5.48
CA ARG A 156 -10.92 -5.26 -6.41
C ARG A 156 -11.89 -4.30 -7.08
N LYS A 157 -11.46 -3.06 -7.27
CA LYS A 157 -12.29 -2.01 -7.89
C LYS A 157 -11.75 -1.53 -9.24
N ASN A 158 -10.44 -1.61 -9.45
CA ASN A 158 -9.78 -1.01 -10.60
C ASN A 158 -9.35 -2.08 -11.61
N TYR A 159 -10.30 -2.75 -12.21
CA TYR A 159 -10.06 -3.85 -13.17
C TYR A 159 -9.39 -3.41 -14.47
N ASP A 160 -9.42 -2.12 -14.80
CA ASP A 160 -8.87 -1.59 -16.07
C ASP A 160 -7.40 -1.17 -15.98
N VAL A 161 -6.83 -1.09 -14.76
CA VAL A 161 -5.45 -0.68 -14.55
C VAL A 161 -4.50 -1.81 -14.94
N ILE A 162 -3.70 -1.61 -15.99
CA ILE A 162 -2.76 -2.61 -16.53
C ILE A 162 -1.31 -2.15 -16.48
N PHE A 163 -1.09 -0.83 -16.59
CA PHE A 163 0.26 -0.26 -16.58
C PHE A 163 0.39 0.85 -15.54
N PHE A 164 1.57 0.98 -14.97
CA PHE A 164 1.97 2.18 -14.25
C PHE A 164 3.43 2.53 -14.54
N THR A 165 3.75 3.80 -14.39
CA THR A 165 5.11 4.33 -14.54
C THR A 165 5.32 5.46 -13.53
N ALA A 166 6.55 5.64 -13.08
CA ALA A 166 6.92 6.78 -12.26
C ALA A 166 7.10 8.05 -13.11
N ASP A 167 6.90 9.21 -12.51
CA ASP A 167 7.16 10.57 -13.01
C ASP A 167 6.29 11.05 -14.19
N ARG A 168 5.80 10.18 -15.06
CA ARG A 168 4.96 10.52 -16.23
C ARG A 168 4.26 9.28 -16.78
N TYR A 169 3.27 9.49 -17.64
CA TYR A 169 2.66 8.39 -18.39
C TYR A 169 3.67 7.71 -19.33
N GLY A 170 3.62 6.37 -19.35
CA GLY A 170 4.39 5.53 -20.25
C GLY A 170 3.88 5.59 -21.71
N ASN A 171 4.49 4.75 -22.55
CA ASN A 171 4.12 4.66 -23.97
C ASN A 171 3.07 3.57 -24.25
N TYR A 172 2.58 2.89 -23.21
CA TYR A 172 1.65 1.77 -23.33
C TYR A 172 0.32 2.10 -22.67
N GLY A 173 -0.75 1.66 -23.27
CA GLY A 173 -2.11 1.83 -22.79
C GLY A 173 -2.64 3.26 -22.89
N THR A 174 -3.86 3.45 -22.41
CA THR A 174 -4.53 4.75 -22.37
C THR A 174 -4.36 5.39 -20.99
N PRO A 175 -3.83 6.63 -20.89
CA PRO A 175 -3.69 7.34 -19.63
C PRO A 175 -5.01 7.46 -18.86
N MET A 176 -5.00 7.16 -17.56
CA MET A 176 -6.18 7.22 -16.69
C MET A 176 -6.04 8.30 -15.63
N PHE A 177 -5.18 8.09 -14.63
CA PHE A 177 -5.00 9.00 -13.49
C PHE A 177 -3.62 8.85 -12.86
N GLN A 178 -3.31 9.77 -11.95
CA GLN A 178 -2.08 9.77 -11.15
C GLN A 178 -2.43 9.62 -9.68
N ILE A 179 -1.68 8.77 -8.96
CA ILE A 179 -1.67 8.67 -7.49
C ILE A 179 -0.22 8.73 -7.03
N GLY A 180 0.08 9.64 -6.11
CA GLY A 180 1.45 9.87 -5.67
C GLY A 180 2.37 10.18 -6.84
N ASN A 181 3.45 9.44 -6.96
CA ASN A 181 4.41 9.55 -8.07
C ASN A 181 4.13 8.58 -9.23
N HIS A 182 3.08 7.79 -9.15
CA HIS A 182 2.71 6.81 -10.16
C HIS A 182 1.60 7.30 -11.08
N TYR A 183 1.77 7.04 -12.39
CA TYR A 183 0.84 7.36 -13.47
C TYR A 183 0.29 6.05 -14.02
N PHE A 184 -1.01 5.84 -13.85
CA PHE A 184 -1.71 4.60 -14.18
C PHE A 184 -2.39 4.70 -15.54
N SER A 185 -2.33 3.61 -16.31
CA SER A 185 -2.94 3.49 -17.63
C SER A 185 -3.69 2.16 -17.75
N SER A 186 -4.76 2.18 -18.56
CA SER A 186 -5.50 0.97 -18.92
C SER A 186 -4.77 0.15 -19.98
N GLY A 187 -5.21 -1.10 -20.17
CA GLY A 187 -4.95 -1.85 -21.40
C GLY A 187 -5.59 -1.18 -22.63
N GLU A 188 -5.18 -1.61 -23.81
CA GLU A 188 -5.85 -1.23 -25.06
C GLU A 188 -7.09 -2.09 -25.29
#